data_de1098ec8c8f09fcfbf2729beda7683c
#
_entry.id   de1098ec8c8f09fcfbf2729beda7683c
#
_cell.length_a   1.000
_cell.length_b   1.000
_cell.length_c   1.000
_cell.angle_alpha   90.00
_cell.angle_beta   90.00
_cell.angle_gamma   90.00
#
_symmetry.space_group_name_H-M   'P 1'
#
loop_
_entity.id
_entity.type
_entity.pdbx_description
1 polymer ?
#
loop_
_entity_poly.entity_id
_entity_poly.type
_entity_poly.pdbx_seq_one_letter_code
_entity_poly.pdbx_strand_id
1 'polypeptide(L)'
;MINVFDSNVLGFIPKIKIDNLLVSKIEFARQKIQNMNRIILSIIGGKIEIRENDVVRFYLLEGNLYISLEGNKIHRLTYDTLKDVQQYFSSDFLRVNNSEVVNLSKIKSIDNKNHLIVLNNQQKIKVSRRRWKLIKAKYIFKNINI
;
A
#
# COMPACT_ATOMS: atom_id res chain seq x y z
N MET A 1 -45.49 -7.66 3.12
CA MET A 1 -45.19 -7.18 3.27
C MET A 1 -44.70 -6.89 3.32
N ILE A 2 -44.11 -7.09 3.10
CA ILE A 2 -43.58 -6.66 2.98
C ILE A 2 -43.03 -6.04 3.34
N ASN A 3 -43.06 -5.99 3.46
CA ASN A 3 -42.52 -5.21 3.56
C ASN A 3 -41.88 -5.15 4.18
N VAL A 4 -41.78 -5.57 4.26
CA VAL A 4 -41.39 -5.37 4.60
C VAL A 4 -40.74 -5.22 4.98
N PHE A 5 -40.81 -5.34 4.94
CA PHE A 5 -40.60 -4.77 5.19
C PHE A 5 -40.34 -4.29 5.31
N ASP A 6 -40.66 -4.46 5.14
CA ASP A 6 -40.79 -3.82 4.87
C ASP A 6 -40.32 -3.46 5.19
N SER A 7 -40.35 -3.75 5.30
CA SER A 7 -39.99 -3.35 5.38
C SER A 7 -39.15 -3.18 5.69
N ASN A 8 -38.99 -3.18 5.81
CA ASN A 8 -38.39 -3.00 5.88
C ASN A 8 -37.46 -3.04 5.98
N VAL A 9 -37.74 -2.91 6.86
CA VAL A 9 -36.52 -3.22 6.78
C VAL A 9 -35.56 -2.67 5.99
N LEU A 10 -35.08 -2.47 6.10
CA LEU A 10 -34.47 -2.13 4.92
C LEU A 10 -35.41 -2.06 3.77
N GLY A 11 -36.59 -1.90 3.95
CA GLY A 11 -37.53 -1.88 2.89
C GLY A 11 -37.54 -3.18 2.09
N PHE A 12 -38.61 -3.49 1.50
CA PHE A 12 -38.74 -4.66 0.71
C PHE A 12 -38.40 -4.37 -0.72
N ILE A 13 -37.35 -5.00 -1.22
CA ILE A 13 -36.81 -4.72 -2.52
C ILE A 13 -36.94 -5.97 -3.40
N PRO A 14 -37.50 -5.85 -4.61
CA PRO A 14 -37.54 -6.98 -5.53
C PRO A 14 -36.15 -7.51 -5.83
N LYS A 15 -36.05 -8.78 -6.07
CA LYS A 15 -34.77 -9.46 -6.22
C LYS A 15 -33.88 -8.85 -7.30
N ILE A 16 -34.46 -8.49 -8.43
CA ILE A 16 -33.72 -7.89 -9.52
C ILE A 16 -33.13 -6.54 -9.12
N LYS A 17 -33.90 -5.72 -8.41
CA LYS A 17 -33.40 -4.44 -7.93
C LYS A 17 -32.32 -4.59 -6.89
N ILE A 18 -32.41 -5.64 -6.08
CA ILE A 18 -31.37 -5.92 -5.09
C ILE A 18 -30.03 -6.19 -5.78
N ASP A 19 -30.05 -7.01 -6.83
CA ASP A 19 -28.85 -7.35 -7.57
C ASP A 19 -28.23 -6.11 -8.22
N ASN A 20 -29.05 -5.27 -8.83
CA ASN A 20 -28.57 -4.04 -9.45
C ASN A 20 -27.97 -3.07 -8.43
N LEU A 21 -28.61 -2.95 -7.28
CA LEU A 21 -28.09 -2.10 -6.22
C LEU A 21 -26.77 -2.63 -5.67
N LEU A 22 -26.66 -3.93 -5.55
CA LEU A 22 -25.42 -4.55 -5.06
C LEU A 22 -24.27 -4.28 -6.00
N VAL A 23 -24.47 -4.46 -7.31
CA VAL A 23 -23.45 -4.17 -8.30
C VAL A 23 -23.04 -2.70 -8.25
N SER A 24 -24.01 -1.80 -8.17
CA SER A 24 -23.73 -0.36 -8.08
C SER A 24 -22.93 -0.02 -6.83
N LYS A 25 -23.26 -0.65 -5.71
CA LYS A 25 -22.53 -0.41 -4.46
C LYS A 25 -21.12 -0.93 -4.51
N ILE A 26 -20.91 -2.08 -5.15
CA ILE A 26 -19.58 -2.65 -5.32
C ILE A 26 -18.71 -1.73 -6.19
N GLU A 27 -19.26 -1.24 -7.28
CA GLU A 27 -18.56 -0.30 -8.16
C GLU A 27 -18.19 0.99 -7.43
N PHE A 28 -19.13 1.54 -6.68
CA PHE A 28 -18.90 2.75 -5.92
C PHE A 28 -17.82 2.54 -4.85
N ALA A 29 -17.88 1.43 -4.14
CA ALA A 29 -16.89 1.10 -3.11
C ALA A 29 -15.51 0.92 -3.72
N ARG A 30 -15.42 0.30 -4.89
CA ARG A 30 -14.15 0.11 -5.58
C ARG A 30 -13.54 1.46 -5.95
N GLN A 31 -14.32 2.37 -6.50
CA GLN A 31 -13.84 3.71 -6.85
C GLN A 31 -13.41 4.48 -5.61
N LYS A 32 -14.16 4.36 -4.53
CA LYS A 32 -13.83 5.02 -3.29
C LYS A 32 -12.49 4.53 -2.72
N ILE A 33 -12.27 3.21 -2.76
CA ILE A 33 -11.02 2.62 -2.31
C ILE A 33 -9.85 3.10 -3.16
N GLN A 34 -10.02 3.16 -4.48
CA GLN A 34 -8.99 3.68 -5.36
C GLN A 34 -8.65 5.13 -5.06
N ASN A 35 -9.68 5.93 -4.78
CA ASN A 35 -9.47 7.34 -4.44
C ASN A 35 -8.79 7.50 -3.07
N MET A 36 -9.11 6.60 -2.12
CA MET A 36 -8.49 6.63 -0.79
C MET A 36 -7.02 6.22 -0.83
N ASN A 37 -6.60 5.52 -1.90
CA ASN A 37 -5.20 5.12 -2.06
C ASN A 37 -4.34 6.24 -2.65
N ARG A 38 -4.93 7.39 -2.94
CA ARG A 38 -4.18 8.56 -3.38
C ARG A 38 -3.62 9.30 -2.18
N ILE A 39 -2.36 9.63 -2.27
CA ILE A 39 -1.62 10.25 -1.18
C ILE A 39 -0.97 11.52 -1.70
N ILE A 40 -1.10 12.60 -0.92
CA ILE A 40 -0.44 13.86 -1.23
C ILE A 40 0.72 14.01 -0.28
N LEU A 41 1.92 14.12 -0.83
CA LEU A 41 3.14 14.25 -0.06
C LEU A 41 3.84 15.56 -0.38
N SER A 42 4.48 16.13 0.64
CA SER A 42 5.27 17.33 0.49
C SER A 42 6.67 16.96 0.02
N ILE A 43 7.07 17.57 -1.08
CA ILE A 43 8.40 17.36 -1.66
C ILE A 43 9.12 18.70 -1.77
N ILE A 44 10.40 18.64 -2.08
CA ILE A 44 11.17 19.85 -2.36
C ILE A 44 10.54 20.51 -3.59
N GLY A 45 10.14 21.75 -3.45
CA GLY A 45 9.54 22.53 -4.52
C GLY A 45 8.02 22.46 -4.60
N GLY A 46 7.34 21.70 -3.72
CA GLY A 46 5.89 21.66 -3.72
C GLY A 46 5.31 20.40 -3.16
N LYS A 47 4.29 19.88 -3.81
CA LYS A 47 3.59 18.67 -3.39
C LYS A 47 3.38 17.77 -4.59
N ILE A 48 3.32 16.46 -4.33
CA ILE A 48 2.96 15.48 -5.34
C ILE A 48 1.75 14.67 -4.86
N GLU A 49 0.94 14.29 -5.82
CA GLU A 49 -0.16 13.35 -5.59
C GLU A 49 0.24 12.03 -6.23
N ILE A 50 0.23 10.96 -5.44
CA ILE A 50 0.66 9.65 -5.89
C ILE A 50 -0.35 8.60 -5.46
N ARG A 51 -0.30 7.45 -6.11
CA ARG A 51 -1.04 6.28 -5.68
C ARG A 51 -0.10 5.39 -4.89
N GLU A 52 -0.63 4.81 -3.81
CA GLU A 52 0.16 3.90 -3.00
C GLU A 52 0.76 2.78 -3.85
N ASN A 53 0.00 2.30 -4.83
CA ASN A 53 0.43 1.22 -5.73
C ASN A 53 1.63 1.59 -6.60
N ASP A 54 1.89 2.88 -6.79
CA ASP A 54 3.02 3.34 -7.61
C ASP A 54 4.28 3.54 -6.79
N VAL A 55 4.21 3.37 -5.48
CA VAL A 55 5.35 3.59 -4.59
C VAL A 55 6.10 2.29 -4.39
N VAL A 56 7.41 2.32 -4.68
CA VAL A 56 8.28 1.17 -4.50
C VAL A 56 8.84 1.14 -3.08
N ARG A 57 9.42 2.25 -2.65
CA ARG A 57 9.99 2.37 -1.31
C ARG A 57 10.22 3.83 -0.97
N PHE A 58 10.46 4.10 0.30
CA PHE A 58 10.99 5.39 0.71
C PHE A 58 12.12 5.14 1.71
N TYR A 59 13.10 6.02 1.71
CA TYR A 59 14.36 5.76 2.40
C TYR A 59 15.08 7.03 2.80
N LEU A 60 15.97 6.85 3.78
CA LEU A 60 16.89 7.91 4.22
C LEU A 60 18.23 7.74 3.54
N LEU A 61 18.75 8.83 3.02
CA LEU A 61 20.09 8.86 2.45
C LEU A 61 20.73 10.19 2.85
N GLU A 62 21.83 10.13 3.58
CA GLU A 62 22.58 11.30 4.04
C GLU A 62 21.70 12.34 4.74
N GLY A 63 20.79 11.84 5.58
CA GLY A 63 19.91 12.71 6.38
C GLY A 63 18.70 13.23 5.64
N ASN A 64 18.51 12.87 4.38
CA ASN A 64 17.36 13.31 3.59
C ASN A 64 16.45 12.12 3.27
N LEU A 65 15.16 12.40 3.18
CA LEU A 65 14.16 11.39 2.85
C LEU A 65 13.83 11.44 1.37
N TYR A 66 13.77 10.26 0.78
CA TYR A 66 13.42 10.10 -0.64
C TYR A 66 12.31 9.08 -0.80
N ILE A 67 11.52 9.26 -1.85
CA ILE A 67 10.51 8.29 -2.24
C ILE A 67 10.82 7.84 -3.67
N SER A 68 10.82 6.52 -3.87
CA SER A 68 11.05 5.91 -5.18
C SER A 68 9.72 5.39 -5.72
N LEU A 69 9.38 5.82 -6.93
CA LEU A 69 8.14 5.45 -7.60
C LEU A 69 8.44 4.53 -8.78
N GLU A 70 7.40 3.88 -9.28
CA GLU A 70 7.52 3.09 -10.51
C GLU A 70 8.06 3.95 -11.64
N GLY A 71 8.85 3.33 -12.53
CA GLY A 71 9.49 4.07 -13.63
C GLY A 71 10.75 4.80 -13.20
N ASN A 72 11.34 4.41 -12.06
CA ASN A 72 12.59 4.98 -11.56
C ASN A 72 12.52 6.47 -11.26
N LYS A 73 11.34 6.95 -10.88
CA LYS A 73 11.14 8.34 -10.46
C LYS A 73 11.44 8.46 -8.98
N ILE A 74 12.26 9.45 -8.62
CA ILE A 74 12.65 9.69 -7.24
C ILE A 74 12.38 11.14 -6.89
N HIS A 75 11.75 11.36 -5.74
CA HIS A 75 11.51 12.70 -5.22
C HIS A 75 12.07 12.83 -3.82
N ARG A 76 12.58 13.99 -3.49
CA ARG A 76 13.04 14.27 -2.14
C ARG A 76 11.87 14.82 -1.32
N LEU A 77 11.61 14.15 -0.20
CA LEU A 77 10.52 14.52 0.69
C LEU A 77 11.00 15.56 1.71
N THR A 78 10.05 16.35 2.23
CA THR A 78 10.36 17.38 3.21
C THR A 78 10.07 16.98 4.65
N TYR A 79 9.78 15.69 4.88
CA TYR A 79 9.54 15.18 6.22
C TYR A 79 10.86 14.86 6.93
N ASP A 80 10.81 14.80 8.27
CA ASP A 80 12.02 14.59 9.07
C ASP A 80 12.37 13.12 9.25
N THR A 81 11.36 12.25 9.40
CA THR A 81 11.61 10.85 9.72
C THR A 81 10.82 9.91 8.81
N LEU A 82 11.29 8.67 8.73
CA LEU A 82 10.56 7.62 8.02
C LEU A 82 9.17 7.40 8.64
N LYS A 83 9.06 7.51 9.94
CA LYS A 83 7.80 7.34 10.63
C LYS A 83 6.78 8.39 10.22
N ASP A 84 7.23 9.62 10.02
CA ASP A 84 6.37 10.70 9.56
C ASP A 84 5.74 10.39 8.21
N VAL A 85 6.52 9.77 7.32
CA VAL A 85 6.03 9.39 5.99
C VAL A 85 5.16 8.15 6.07
N GLN A 86 5.58 7.17 6.86
CA GLN A 86 4.92 5.88 6.94
C GLN A 86 3.45 5.97 7.37
N GLN A 87 3.09 6.98 8.14
CA GLN A 87 1.71 7.16 8.61
C GLN A 87 0.72 7.39 7.47
N TYR A 88 1.19 7.81 6.31
CA TYR A 88 0.33 8.04 5.15
C TYR A 88 0.08 6.76 4.35
N PHE A 89 0.74 5.67 4.69
CA PHE A 89 0.70 4.44 3.92
C PHE A 89 0.05 3.30 4.70
N SER A 90 -0.42 2.30 3.97
CA SER A 90 -1.06 1.12 4.56
C SER A 90 -0.04 0.19 5.20
N SER A 91 -0.56 -0.88 5.82
CA SER A 91 0.26 -1.90 6.47
C SER A 91 1.11 -2.72 5.49
N ASP A 92 0.91 -2.55 4.19
CA ASP A 92 1.76 -3.18 3.18
C ASP A 92 3.14 -2.56 3.09
N PHE A 93 3.33 -1.40 3.71
CA PHE A 93 4.62 -0.73 3.75
C PHE A 93 5.35 -1.13 5.03
N LEU A 94 6.43 -1.88 4.86
CA LEU A 94 7.16 -2.48 5.96
C LEU A 94 8.54 -1.89 6.12
N ARG A 95 8.89 -1.57 7.35
CA ARG A 95 10.24 -1.12 7.66
C ARG A 95 11.18 -2.32 7.61
N VAL A 96 12.17 -2.26 6.74
CA VAL A 96 13.09 -3.38 6.52
C VAL A 96 14.43 -3.20 7.22
N ASN A 97 14.81 -1.95 7.46
CA ASN A 97 16.00 -1.62 8.24
C ASN A 97 15.84 -0.20 8.80
N ASN A 98 16.90 0.34 9.39
CA ASN A 98 16.81 1.65 10.02
C ASN A 98 16.58 2.80 9.04
N SER A 99 16.83 2.56 7.75
CA SER A 99 16.81 3.60 6.74
C SER A 99 15.77 3.42 5.65
N GLU A 100 15.03 2.32 5.65
CA GLU A 100 14.18 2.01 4.50
C GLU A 100 12.86 1.39 4.88
N VAL A 101 11.81 1.80 4.15
CA VAL A 101 10.47 1.21 4.20
C VAL A 101 10.13 0.78 2.77
N VAL A 102 9.69 -0.45 2.60
CA VAL A 102 9.45 -1.04 1.28
C VAL A 102 7.99 -1.47 1.15
N ASN A 103 7.46 -1.29 -0.06
CA ASN A 103 6.12 -1.76 -0.39
C ASN A 103 6.19 -3.27 -0.63
N LEU A 104 5.49 -4.01 0.20
CA LEU A 104 5.46 -5.47 0.13
C LEU A 104 5.05 -5.98 -1.25
N SER A 105 4.13 -5.28 -1.91
CA SER A 105 3.64 -5.69 -3.23
C SER A 105 4.67 -5.55 -4.34
N LYS A 106 5.76 -4.85 -4.09
CA LYS A 106 6.84 -4.65 -5.06
C LYS A 106 8.00 -5.60 -4.88
N ILE A 107 7.92 -6.52 -3.92
CA ILE A 107 8.96 -7.51 -3.71
C ILE A 107 8.79 -8.63 -4.72
N LYS A 108 9.81 -8.86 -5.53
CA LYS A 108 9.83 -9.91 -6.53
C LYS A 108 10.22 -11.25 -5.90
N SER A 109 11.24 -11.25 -5.06
CA SER A 109 11.73 -12.45 -4.42
C SER A 109 12.51 -12.11 -3.15
N ILE A 110 12.81 -13.12 -2.36
CA ILE A 110 13.60 -12.96 -1.14
C ILE A 110 14.79 -13.91 -1.20
N ASP A 111 15.92 -13.46 -0.61
CA ASP A 111 17.13 -14.27 -0.45
C ASP A 111 17.27 -14.57 1.03
N ASN A 112 16.88 -15.79 1.40
CA ASN A 112 16.85 -16.19 2.81
C ASN A 112 18.26 -16.31 3.41
N LYS A 113 19.24 -16.64 2.60
CA LYS A 113 20.61 -16.82 3.07
C LYS A 113 21.25 -15.48 3.45
N ASN A 114 21.04 -14.47 2.63
CA ASN A 114 21.68 -13.18 2.80
C ASN A 114 20.78 -12.12 3.42
N HIS A 115 19.53 -12.45 3.75
CA HIS A 115 18.52 -11.54 4.28
C HIS A 115 18.34 -10.34 3.35
N LEU A 116 18.16 -10.63 2.07
CA LEU A 116 17.90 -9.60 1.07
C LEU A 116 16.50 -9.77 0.49
N ILE A 117 15.90 -8.67 0.12
CA ILE A 117 14.73 -8.68 -0.73
C ILE A 117 15.11 -8.12 -2.08
N VAL A 118 14.51 -8.67 -3.13
CA VAL A 118 14.73 -8.21 -4.51
C VAL A 118 13.42 -7.58 -4.97
N LEU A 119 13.50 -6.34 -5.39
CA LEU A 119 12.33 -5.59 -5.85
C LEU A 119 12.11 -5.83 -7.35
N ASN A 120 10.93 -5.46 -7.84
CA ASN A 120 10.59 -5.63 -9.25
C ASN A 120 11.56 -4.90 -10.19
N ASN A 121 12.16 -3.81 -9.70
CA ASN A 121 13.16 -3.06 -10.47
C ASN A 121 14.57 -3.62 -10.33
N GLN A 122 14.72 -4.82 -9.80
CA GLN A 122 15.99 -5.55 -9.61
C GLN A 122 16.86 -5.00 -8.48
N GLN A 123 16.40 -4.00 -7.75
CA GLN A 123 17.14 -3.52 -6.59
C GLN A 123 17.14 -4.56 -5.48
N LYS A 124 18.28 -4.71 -4.82
CA LYS A 124 18.42 -5.60 -3.68
C LYS A 124 18.51 -4.76 -2.41
N ILE A 125 17.64 -5.06 -1.45
CA ILE A 125 17.53 -4.30 -0.22
C ILE A 125 17.89 -5.21 0.95
N LYS A 126 18.83 -4.77 1.77
CA LYS A 126 19.22 -5.51 2.97
C LYS A 126 18.17 -5.35 4.06
N VAL A 127 17.72 -6.47 4.59
CA VAL A 127 16.77 -6.48 5.70
C VAL A 127 17.56 -6.71 6.99
N SER A 128 17.26 -5.95 8.05
CA SER A 128 17.93 -6.15 9.31
C SER A 128 17.60 -7.52 9.89
N ARG A 129 18.54 -8.09 10.64
CA ARG A 129 18.36 -9.41 11.23
C ARG A 129 17.11 -9.47 12.09
N ARG A 130 16.87 -8.43 12.86
CA ARG A 130 15.70 -8.35 13.73
C ARG A 130 14.37 -8.35 12.98
N ARG A 131 14.36 -7.77 11.78
CA ARG A 131 13.11 -7.62 11.00
C ARG A 131 12.90 -8.74 10.00
N TRP A 132 13.91 -9.54 9.75
CA TRP A 132 13.87 -10.56 8.70
C TRP A 132 12.70 -11.53 8.85
N LYS A 133 12.50 -12.03 10.07
CA LYS A 133 11.46 -13.03 10.32
C LYS A 133 10.07 -12.49 9.99
N LEU A 134 9.80 -11.25 10.37
CA LEU A 134 8.51 -10.62 10.10
C LEU A 134 8.32 -10.38 8.61
N ILE A 135 9.35 -9.84 7.94
CA ILE A 135 9.28 -9.54 6.51
C ILE A 135 9.06 -10.83 5.72
N LYS A 136 9.81 -11.87 6.02
CA LYS A 136 9.68 -13.16 5.37
C LYS A 136 8.28 -13.73 5.55
N ALA A 137 7.76 -13.69 6.77
CA ALA A 137 6.44 -14.24 7.05
C ALA A 137 5.35 -13.49 6.28
N LYS A 138 5.42 -12.18 6.24
CA LYS A 138 4.45 -11.37 5.52
C LYS A 138 4.52 -11.59 4.01
N TYR A 139 5.72 -11.73 3.47
CA TYR A 139 5.89 -12.00 2.05
C TYR A 139 5.28 -13.36 1.68
N ILE A 140 5.56 -14.40 2.45
CA ILE A 140 5.04 -15.73 2.21
C ILE A 140 3.52 -15.74 2.32
N PHE A 141 2.98 -15.10 3.37
CA PHE A 141 1.55 -15.04 3.58
C PHE A 141 0.83 -14.38 2.42
N LYS A 142 1.37 -13.28 1.92
CA LYS A 142 0.77 -12.56 0.79
C LYS A 142 0.76 -13.41 -0.47
N ASN A 143 1.83 -14.14 -0.74
CA ASN A 143 1.92 -14.97 -1.93
C ASN A 143 1.01 -16.20 -1.88
N ILE A 144 0.76 -16.73 -0.69
CA ILE A 144 -0.13 -17.86 -0.52
C ILE A 144 -1.60 -17.46 -0.76
N ASN A 145 -1.95 -16.22 -0.44
CA ASN A 145 -3.32 -15.73 -0.51
C ASN A 145 -3.70 -15.11 -1.86
N ILE A 146 -2.89 -15.27 -2.86
CA ILE A 146 -3.19 -14.79 -4.21
C ILE A 146 -4.15 -15.72 -4.96
#